data_531f7349d07ec00e92866d78fb8977ba
#
_entry.id   531f7349d07ec00e92866d78fb8977ba
#
_cell.length_a   1.000
_cell.length_b   1.000
_cell.length_c   1.000
_cell.angle_alpha   90.00
_cell.angle_beta   90.00
_cell.angle_gamma   90.00
#
_symmetry.space_group_name_H-M   'P 1'
#
loop_
_entity.id
_entity.type
_entity.pdbx_description
1 polymer ?
#
loop_
_entity_poly.entity_id
_entity_poly.type
_entity_poly.pdbx_seq_one_letter_code
_entity_poly.pdbx_strand_id
1 'polypeptide(L)'
;SQINSPQYAKAYYSAVDESESRTTLANWKSHNGFDEGFDHHVIFRDSKDLGYGRDMYARINDDGSLAFFVNNFVLAVGKGNPANYGPLNLLAAVDQNLDFLLGSNAIELSPIDENDGQSDLILKFFTFSGPNESGEQIRITSADLDGRGIKHMPTMCQVCHGARLMPLNLDGTFNIMSLKSAKFNQLELASFEFMDSGDFSKAHLQTGLKAINQAVQGSYEKMAERDVNQIGYWDASFASLIAQGRYGGEDFLSDTFVEDDIPEGWQQTDFRPEGVEALYIEVIEPHCISCHSLRGFNAGNDEDLDEVTVNGIITQTGNSIN
;
A
#
# COMPACT_ATOMS: atom_id res chain seq x y z
N SER A 1 17.81 -18.70 -4.86
CA SER A 1 16.71 -18.68 -3.91
C SER A 1 15.51 -17.99 -4.56
N GLN A 2 14.39 -18.65 -4.54
CA GLN A 2 13.20 -18.13 -5.20
C GLN A 2 12.48 -17.20 -4.22
N ILE A 3 12.48 -15.92 -4.52
CA ILE A 3 11.78 -14.87 -3.75
C ILE A 3 10.28 -15.15 -3.65
N ASN A 4 9.67 -15.79 -4.68
CA ASN A 4 8.27 -16.20 -4.66
C ASN A 4 8.16 -17.73 -4.44
N SER A 5 8.28 -18.17 -3.19
CA SER A 5 8.25 -19.61 -2.84
C SER A 5 7.66 -19.84 -1.44
N PRO A 6 7.18 -21.07 -1.15
CA PRO A 6 6.71 -21.43 0.19
C PRO A 6 7.79 -21.25 1.26
N GLN A 7 9.06 -21.51 0.93
CA GLN A 7 10.18 -21.34 1.85
C GLN A 7 10.38 -19.86 2.21
N TYR A 8 10.25 -18.97 1.22
CA TYR A 8 10.34 -17.54 1.42
C TYR A 8 9.23 -17.03 2.36
N ALA A 9 7.99 -17.48 2.13
CA ALA A 9 6.86 -17.10 2.97
C ALA A 9 6.99 -17.64 4.41
N LYS A 10 7.50 -18.88 4.57
CA LYS A 10 7.76 -19.43 5.89
C LYS A 10 8.82 -18.63 6.64
N ALA A 11 9.95 -18.33 5.99
CA ALA A 11 11.02 -17.55 6.59
C ALA A 11 10.54 -16.13 6.95
N TYR A 12 9.70 -15.52 6.09
CA TYR A 12 9.10 -14.23 6.36
C TYR A 12 8.25 -14.22 7.64
N TYR A 13 7.27 -15.11 7.77
CA TYR A 13 6.44 -15.14 8.97
C TYR A 13 7.21 -15.52 10.23
N SER A 14 8.25 -16.37 10.12
CA SER A 14 9.15 -16.63 11.25
C SER A 14 9.94 -15.39 11.70
N ALA A 15 10.14 -14.41 10.80
CA ALA A 15 10.85 -13.17 11.12
C ALA A 15 9.92 -12.07 11.66
N VAL A 16 8.66 -11.99 11.20
CA VAL A 16 7.76 -10.89 11.56
C VAL A 16 6.69 -11.28 12.59
N ASP A 17 6.53 -12.56 12.88
CA ASP A 17 5.57 -13.10 13.84
C ASP A 17 6.11 -14.43 14.42
N GLU A 18 7.29 -14.37 15.07
CA GLU A 18 7.98 -15.53 15.63
C GLU A 18 7.12 -16.29 16.65
N SER A 19 6.34 -15.56 17.44
CA SER A 19 5.44 -16.12 18.45
C SER A 19 4.16 -16.74 17.88
N GLU A 20 3.94 -16.64 16.57
CA GLU A 20 2.69 -17.03 15.91
C GLU A 20 1.43 -16.41 16.54
N SER A 21 1.55 -15.20 17.08
CA SER A 21 0.47 -14.48 17.76
C SER A 21 -0.59 -13.93 16.79
N ARG A 22 -0.30 -13.83 15.49
CA ARG A 22 -1.16 -13.26 14.44
C ARG A 22 -1.58 -14.30 13.39
N THR A 23 -1.94 -15.49 13.84
CA THR A 23 -2.35 -16.61 12.95
C THR A 23 -3.78 -16.50 12.45
N THR A 24 -4.60 -15.66 13.06
CA THR A 24 -5.95 -15.33 12.60
C THR A 24 -6.14 -13.83 12.45
N LEU A 25 -7.11 -13.40 11.63
CA LEU A 25 -7.43 -11.96 11.52
C LEU A 25 -7.88 -11.40 12.87
N ALA A 26 -8.62 -12.16 13.67
CA ALA A 26 -9.04 -11.74 15.01
C ALA A 26 -7.83 -11.44 15.92
N ASN A 27 -6.85 -12.34 15.96
CA ASN A 27 -5.64 -12.15 16.74
C ASN A 27 -4.81 -10.99 16.24
N TRP A 28 -4.70 -10.81 14.92
CA TRP A 28 -4.02 -9.66 14.32
C TRP A 28 -4.71 -8.34 14.68
N LYS A 29 -6.04 -8.29 14.64
CA LYS A 29 -6.83 -7.13 15.06
C LYS A 29 -6.60 -6.78 16.53
N SER A 30 -6.64 -7.79 17.41
CA SER A 30 -6.38 -7.60 18.84
C SER A 30 -4.96 -7.07 19.10
N HIS A 31 -3.96 -7.63 18.39
CA HIS A 31 -2.56 -7.17 18.48
C HIS A 31 -2.39 -5.68 18.10
N ASN A 32 -3.17 -5.21 17.14
CA ASN A 32 -3.10 -3.84 16.61
C ASN A 32 -4.12 -2.87 17.23
N GLY A 33 -4.72 -3.22 18.37
CA GLY A 33 -5.60 -2.34 19.14
C GLY A 33 -7.03 -2.19 18.58
N PHE A 34 -7.44 -2.98 17.59
CA PHE A 34 -8.80 -2.93 17.05
C PHE A 34 -9.89 -3.40 18.03
N ASP A 35 -9.52 -4.02 19.15
CA ASP A 35 -10.47 -4.35 20.22
C ASP A 35 -11.01 -3.08 20.90
N GLU A 36 -10.27 -1.98 20.84
CA GLU A 36 -10.67 -0.66 21.34
C GLU A 36 -11.45 0.16 20.29
N GLY A 37 -11.57 -0.35 19.07
CA GLY A 37 -12.25 0.30 17.95
C GLY A 37 -11.33 0.57 16.77
N PHE A 38 -11.77 1.43 15.88
CA PHE A 38 -11.03 1.91 14.71
C PHE A 38 -11.20 3.43 14.59
N ASP A 39 -10.24 4.09 13.95
CA ASP A 39 -10.31 5.53 13.73
C ASP A 39 -11.06 5.87 12.45
N HIS A 40 -10.84 5.09 11.41
CA HIS A 40 -11.50 5.29 10.12
C HIS A 40 -11.98 3.97 9.51
N HIS A 41 -13.16 4.05 8.89
CA HIS A 41 -13.77 2.98 8.12
C HIS A 41 -14.20 3.53 6.78
N VAL A 42 -13.73 2.95 5.69
CA VAL A 42 -14.05 3.38 4.34
C VAL A 42 -14.37 2.18 3.45
N ILE A 43 -15.39 2.32 2.61
CA ILE A 43 -15.74 1.30 1.61
C ILE A 43 -15.66 1.92 0.23
N PHE A 44 -14.93 1.24 -0.66
CA PHE A 44 -14.72 1.67 -2.04
C PHE A 44 -14.43 0.47 -2.94
N ARG A 45 -14.43 0.69 -4.22
CA ARG A 45 -13.90 -0.24 -5.22
C ARG A 45 -12.79 0.46 -5.99
N ASP A 46 -11.60 -0.12 -6.01
CA ASP A 46 -10.54 0.35 -6.88
C ASP A 46 -10.67 -0.33 -8.24
N SER A 47 -11.20 0.40 -9.22
CA SER A 47 -11.44 -0.12 -10.56
C SER A 47 -10.16 -0.36 -11.36
N LYS A 48 -9.03 0.13 -10.88
CA LYS A 48 -7.71 0.00 -11.53
C LYS A 48 -6.81 -1.04 -10.87
N ASP A 49 -7.16 -1.46 -9.62
CA ASP A 49 -6.45 -2.51 -8.90
C ASP A 49 -7.40 -3.65 -8.51
N LEU A 50 -7.39 -4.76 -9.25
CA LEU A 50 -8.15 -5.99 -9.04
C LEU A 50 -9.68 -5.83 -9.05
N GLY A 51 -10.22 -4.60 -8.96
CA GLY A 51 -11.66 -4.31 -9.00
C GLY A 51 -12.47 -4.90 -7.86
N TYR A 52 -11.85 -5.25 -6.75
CA TYR A 52 -12.53 -5.75 -5.55
C TYR A 52 -13.34 -4.66 -4.85
N GLY A 53 -14.47 -5.02 -4.25
CA GLY A 53 -15.09 -4.23 -3.20
C GLY A 53 -14.20 -4.30 -1.97
N ARG A 54 -13.77 -3.16 -1.47
CA ARG A 54 -12.83 -3.05 -0.36
C ARG A 54 -13.51 -2.40 0.83
N ASP A 55 -13.57 -3.13 1.93
CA ASP A 55 -14.04 -2.69 3.23
C ASP A 55 -12.83 -2.53 4.13
N MET A 56 -12.33 -1.29 4.25
CA MET A 56 -11.05 -0.96 4.86
C MET A 56 -11.23 -0.26 6.20
N TYR A 57 -10.50 -0.74 7.18
CA TYR A 57 -10.41 -0.17 8.53
C TYR A 57 -9.00 0.29 8.81
N ALA A 58 -8.88 1.45 9.43
CA ALA A 58 -7.62 2.05 9.87
C ALA A 58 -7.61 2.25 11.38
N ARG A 59 -6.47 1.91 12.00
CA ARG A 59 -6.15 2.25 13.39
C ARG A 59 -4.87 3.07 13.43
N ILE A 60 -4.95 4.23 14.08
CA ILE A 60 -3.82 5.15 14.31
C ILE A 60 -3.58 5.17 15.81
N ASN A 61 -2.58 4.43 16.27
CA ASN A 61 -2.32 4.33 17.70
C ASN A 61 -1.55 5.56 18.23
N ASP A 62 -1.67 5.84 19.53
CA ASP A 62 -1.04 7.00 20.19
C ASP A 62 0.49 6.99 20.09
N ASP A 63 1.11 5.81 20.02
CA ASP A 63 2.55 5.66 19.81
C ASP A 63 2.97 5.94 18.36
N GLY A 64 1.98 6.18 17.50
CA GLY A 64 2.12 6.44 16.08
C GLY A 64 2.31 5.19 15.22
N SER A 65 2.12 4.00 15.78
CA SER A 65 1.93 2.82 14.97
C SER A 65 0.63 2.94 14.17
N LEU A 66 0.64 2.39 12.98
CA LEU A 66 -0.45 2.50 12.01
C LEU A 66 -0.77 1.12 11.48
N ALA A 67 -2.04 0.75 11.53
CA ALA A 67 -2.48 -0.55 11.08
C ALA A 67 -3.73 -0.43 10.19
N PHE A 68 -3.74 -1.19 9.11
CA PHE A 68 -4.88 -1.31 8.21
C PHE A 68 -5.24 -2.76 7.98
N PHE A 69 -6.51 -3.06 7.92
CA PHE A 69 -6.97 -4.29 7.27
C PHE A 69 -8.08 -4.00 6.27
N VAL A 70 -8.13 -4.81 5.23
CA VAL A 70 -9.07 -4.67 4.11
C VAL A 70 -9.72 -6.02 3.86
N ASN A 71 -11.02 -6.09 4.02
CA ASN A 71 -11.83 -7.20 3.57
C ASN A 71 -12.10 -7.05 2.06
N ASN A 72 -11.78 -8.06 1.27
CA ASN A 72 -11.89 -8.02 -0.18
C ASN A 72 -13.11 -8.83 -0.63
N PHE A 73 -14.06 -8.16 -1.26
CA PHE A 73 -15.28 -8.76 -1.76
C PHE A 73 -15.25 -8.90 -3.28
N VAL A 74 -15.58 -10.08 -3.76
CA VAL A 74 -15.66 -10.37 -5.19
C VAL A 74 -16.83 -11.27 -5.50
N LEU A 75 -17.71 -10.84 -6.39
CA LEU A 75 -18.73 -11.71 -6.94
C LEU A 75 -18.07 -12.67 -7.92
N ALA A 76 -17.70 -13.85 -7.42
CA ALA A 76 -17.09 -14.88 -8.22
C ALA A 76 -18.12 -15.55 -9.13
N VAL A 77 -18.14 -15.17 -10.38
CA VAL A 77 -18.71 -16.02 -11.44
C VAL A 77 -17.59 -16.90 -11.97
N GLY A 78 -17.23 -17.93 -11.19
CA GLY A 78 -16.12 -18.84 -11.52
C GLY A 78 -14.76 -18.31 -11.03
N LYS A 79 -14.05 -19.13 -10.27
CA LYS A 79 -12.70 -18.83 -9.80
C LYS A 79 -11.79 -18.50 -10.98
N GLY A 80 -11.10 -17.36 -10.92
CA GLY A 80 -10.11 -16.95 -11.89
C GLY A 80 -10.67 -16.30 -13.16
N ASN A 81 -11.92 -15.83 -13.17
CA ASN A 81 -12.45 -15.08 -14.28
C ASN A 81 -12.24 -13.58 -14.07
N PRO A 82 -11.39 -12.90 -14.85
CA PRO A 82 -11.18 -11.45 -14.78
C PRO A 82 -12.44 -10.62 -15.11
N ALA A 83 -13.53 -11.22 -15.56
CA ALA A 83 -14.81 -10.54 -15.77
C ALA A 83 -15.51 -10.10 -14.46
N ASN A 84 -14.93 -10.35 -13.31
CA ASN A 84 -15.52 -10.03 -12.00
C ASN A 84 -15.15 -8.64 -11.46
N TYR A 85 -14.60 -7.77 -12.29
CA TYR A 85 -14.29 -6.38 -11.92
C TYR A 85 -15.52 -5.43 -11.92
N GLY A 86 -16.73 -5.98 -11.79
CA GLY A 86 -17.96 -5.20 -11.90
C GLY A 86 -18.32 -4.38 -10.66
N PRO A 87 -19.21 -3.37 -10.79
CA PRO A 87 -19.65 -2.51 -9.70
C PRO A 87 -20.36 -3.26 -8.56
N LEU A 88 -20.84 -4.46 -8.81
CA LEU A 88 -21.47 -5.32 -7.79
C LEU A 88 -20.51 -5.72 -6.66
N ASN A 89 -19.20 -5.67 -6.87
CA ASN A 89 -18.23 -5.91 -5.82
C ASN A 89 -18.29 -4.83 -4.73
N LEU A 90 -18.54 -3.56 -5.12
CA LEU A 90 -18.76 -2.48 -4.17
C LEU A 90 -20.02 -2.74 -3.32
N LEU A 91 -21.12 -3.16 -3.94
CA LEU A 91 -22.35 -3.49 -3.21
C LEU A 91 -22.14 -4.67 -2.25
N ALA A 92 -21.39 -5.70 -2.66
CA ALA A 92 -21.09 -6.83 -1.78
C ALA A 92 -20.30 -6.39 -0.52
N ALA A 93 -19.39 -5.42 -0.67
CA ALA A 93 -18.65 -4.84 0.45
C ALA A 93 -19.56 -3.99 1.35
N VAL A 94 -20.42 -3.16 0.79
CA VAL A 94 -21.39 -2.33 1.54
C VAL A 94 -22.37 -3.20 2.31
N ASP A 95 -22.89 -4.26 1.69
CA ASP A 95 -23.83 -5.20 2.30
C ASP A 95 -23.17 -6.20 3.27
N GLN A 96 -21.81 -6.16 3.38
CA GLN A 96 -21.03 -7.10 4.19
C GLN A 96 -21.39 -8.56 3.89
N ASN A 97 -21.56 -8.87 2.61
CA ASN A 97 -22.01 -10.19 2.18
C ASN A 97 -20.86 -11.21 2.21
N LEU A 98 -20.80 -11.98 3.29
CA LEU A 98 -19.73 -12.94 3.55
C LEU A 98 -19.60 -14.06 2.50
N ASP A 99 -20.65 -14.35 1.74
CA ASP A 99 -20.58 -15.33 0.64
C ASP A 99 -19.63 -14.88 -0.47
N PHE A 100 -19.35 -13.57 -0.54
CA PHE A 100 -18.45 -12.94 -1.51
C PHE A 100 -17.13 -12.46 -0.89
N LEU A 101 -16.91 -12.69 0.39
CA LEU A 101 -15.65 -12.35 1.07
C LEU A 101 -14.55 -13.33 0.65
N LEU A 102 -13.66 -12.87 -0.22
CA LEU A 102 -12.51 -13.64 -0.70
C LEU A 102 -11.48 -13.90 0.39
N GLY A 103 -11.27 -12.91 1.24
CA GLY A 103 -10.28 -12.89 2.32
C GLY A 103 -9.88 -11.46 2.67
N SER A 104 -8.94 -11.33 3.60
CA SER A 104 -8.50 -10.04 4.08
C SER A 104 -6.99 -9.87 3.96
N ASN A 105 -6.56 -8.68 3.58
CA ASN A 105 -5.17 -8.26 3.68
C ASN A 105 -5.03 -7.31 4.86
N ALA A 106 -3.91 -7.43 5.59
CA ALA A 106 -3.62 -6.56 6.71
C ALA A 106 -2.16 -6.11 6.66
N ILE A 107 -1.92 -4.86 7.05
CA ILE A 107 -0.60 -4.24 7.05
C ILE A 107 -0.46 -3.46 8.35
N GLU A 108 0.65 -3.64 9.04
CA GLU A 108 0.99 -2.88 10.23
C GLU A 108 2.37 -2.24 10.09
N LEU A 109 2.51 -1.03 10.59
CA LEU A 109 3.80 -0.38 10.83
C LEU A 109 4.18 -0.62 12.28
N SER A 110 5.19 -1.43 12.50
CA SER A 110 5.61 -1.81 13.85
C SER A 110 7.12 -2.02 13.92
N PRO A 111 7.73 -2.01 15.14
CA PRO A 111 9.16 -2.27 15.30
C PRO A 111 9.58 -3.61 14.72
N ILE A 112 10.81 -3.69 14.21
CA ILE A 112 11.43 -4.96 13.81
C ILE A 112 11.46 -5.91 15.01
N ASP A 113 12.02 -5.45 16.13
CA ASP A 113 11.96 -6.12 17.42
C ASP A 113 10.85 -5.51 18.27
N GLU A 114 9.77 -6.25 18.44
CA GLU A 114 8.60 -5.80 19.22
C GLU A 114 8.90 -5.64 20.72
N ASN A 115 10.00 -6.20 21.21
CA ASN A 115 10.48 -6.00 22.59
C ASN A 115 11.35 -4.74 22.74
N ASP A 116 11.82 -4.18 21.62
CA ASP A 116 12.56 -2.91 21.56
C ASP A 116 11.76 -1.87 20.78
N GLY A 117 10.96 -1.08 21.49
CA GLY A 117 10.17 0.00 20.90
C GLY A 117 10.99 1.10 20.20
N GLN A 118 12.34 1.06 20.28
CA GLN A 118 13.24 1.96 19.57
C GLN A 118 13.84 1.34 18.31
N SER A 119 13.60 0.05 18.06
CA SER A 119 14.06 -0.58 16.81
C SER A 119 13.39 0.05 15.59
N ASP A 120 14.03 -0.09 14.42
CA ASP A 120 13.52 0.46 13.17
C ASP A 120 12.07 0.00 12.90
N LEU A 121 11.26 0.91 12.38
CA LEU A 121 9.89 0.60 11.97
C LEU A 121 9.89 -0.01 10.57
N ILE A 122 9.11 -1.06 10.40
CA ILE A 122 8.88 -1.70 9.10
C ILE A 122 7.41 -1.99 8.87
N LEU A 123 7.02 -2.09 7.60
CA LEU A 123 5.72 -2.64 7.26
C LEU A 123 5.75 -4.17 7.31
N LYS A 124 4.83 -4.74 8.08
CA LYS A 124 4.57 -6.18 8.11
C LYS A 124 3.25 -6.48 7.42
N PHE A 125 3.27 -7.47 6.54
CA PHE A 125 2.14 -7.81 5.66
C PHE A 125 1.53 -9.15 6.06
N PHE A 126 0.22 -9.20 6.16
CA PHE A 126 -0.53 -10.40 6.48
C PHE A 126 -1.66 -10.60 5.47
N THR A 127 -1.95 -11.86 5.17
CA THR A 127 -3.08 -12.22 4.32
C THR A 127 -3.85 -13.35 5.02
N PHE A 128 -5.16 -13.20 5.07
CA PHE A 128 -6.06 -14.13 5.71
C PHE A 128 -7.06 -14.67 4.68
N SER A 129 -7.41 -15.94 4.82
CA SER A 129 -8.41 -16.60 3.99
C SER A 129 -9.79 -15.93 4.13
N GLY A 130 -10.72 -16.26 3.25
CA GLY A 130 -12.13 -16.09 3.57
C GLY A 130 -12.51 -16.88 4.84
N PRO A 131 -13.68 -16.58 5.44
CA PRO A 131 -14.11 -17.24 6.66
C PRO A 131 -14.29 -18.75 6.42
N ASN A 132 -13.83 -19.54 7.37
CA ASN A 132 -14.10 -20.98 7.41
C ASN A 132 -15.50 -21.26 7.98
N GLU A 133 -15.86 -22.52 8.18
CA GLU A 133 -17.18 -22.93 8.72
C GLU A 133 -17.47 -22.35 10.13
N SER A 134 -16.42 -22.01 10.89
CA SER A 134 -16.55 -21.34 12.19
C SER A 134 -16.59 -19.80 12.09
N GLY A 135 -16.52 -19.24 10.88
CA GLY A 135 -16.43 -17.79 10.64
C GLY A 135 -15.03 -17.19 10.86
N GLU A 136 -14.02 -18.02 11.08
CA GLU A 136 -12.67 -17.58 11.37
C GLU A 136 -11.86 -17.43 10.07
N GLN A 137 -11.08 -16.34 9.96
CA GLN A 137 -10.15 -16.08 8.86
C GLN A 137 -8.74 -16.43 9.31
N ILE A 138 -8.16 -17.44 8.66
CA ILE A 138 -6.83 -17.99 9.01
C ILE A 138 -5.77 -17.36 8.13
N ARG A 139 -4.61 -17.03 8.73
CA ARG A 139 -3.45 -16.55 8.01
C ARG A 139 -3.00 -17.56 6.95
N ILE A 140 -2.83 -17.08 5.73
CA ILE A 140 -2.33 -17.88 4.60
C ILE A 140 -0.97 -17.35 4.12
N THR A 141 -0.18 -18.25 3.57
CA THR A 141 1.17 -17.93 3.10
C THR A 141 1.25 -17.64 1.60
N SER A 142 0.15 -17.83 0.90
CA SER A 142 0.05 -17.62 -0.54
C SER A 142 -1.39 -17.49 -0.99
N ALA A 143 -1.60 -16.76 -2.08
CA ALA A 143 -2.90 -16.63 -2.74
C ALA A 143 -2.75 -16.44 -4.25
N ASP A 144 -3.80 -16.76 -4.98
CA ASP A 144 -3.98 -16.38 -6.38
C ASP A 144 -5.05 -15.28 -6.45
N LEU A 145 -4.61 -14.01 -6.34
CA LEU A 145 -5.51 -12.87 -6.28
C LEU A 145 -5.98 -12.39 -7.66
N ASP A 146 -5.17 -12.62 -8.70
CA ASP A 146 -5.39 -12.08 -10.05
C ASP A 146 -5.69 -13.17 -11.10
N GLY A 147 -5.83 -14.41 -10.67
CA GLY A 147 -6.06 -15.56 -11.55
C GLY A 147 -4.85 -15.96 -12.40
N ARG A 148 -3.66 -15.40 -12.11
CA ARG A 148 -2.41 -15.64 -12.85
C ARG A 148 -1.45 -16.57 -12.12
N GLY A 149 -1.97 -17.33 -11.18
CA GLY A 149 -1.23 -18.30 -10.40
C GLY A 149 -0.82 -17.85 -9.00
N ILE A 150 -0.47 -18.84 -8.19
CA ILE A 150 -0.16 -18.64 -6.77
C ILE A 150 1.06 -17.74 -6.60
N LYS A 151 0.92 -16.73 -5.76
CA LYS A 151 1.99 -15.85 -5.29
C LYS A 151 2.13 -15.98 -3.77
N HIS A 152 3.37 -15.95 -3.30
CA HIS A 152 3.69 -16.18 -1.88
C HIS A 152 3.92 -14.87 -1.14
N MET A 153 3.62 -14.87 0.15
CA MET A 153 3.92 -13.76 1.06
C MET A 153 5.43 -13.62 1.28
N PRO A 154 5.92 -12.41 1.53
CA PRO A 154 5.27 -11.12 1.38
C PRO A 154 5.39 -10.54 -0.04
N THR A 155 5.94 -11.31 -1.00
CA THR A 155 6.31 -10.84 -2.36
C THR A 155 5.13 -10.18 -3.07
N MET A 156 3.91 -10.73 -2.92
CA MET A 156 2.71 -10.16 -3.54
C MET A 156 2.39 -8.73 -3.06
N CYS A 157 2.77 -8.39 -1.82
CA CYS A 157 2.55 -7.07 -1.24
C CYS A 157 3.73 -6.13 -1.49
N GLN A 158 4.95 -6.66 -1.33
CA GLN A 158 6.19 -5.88 -1.46
C GLN A 158 6.30 -5.19 -2.83
N VAL A 159 5.82 -5.82 -3.89
CA VAL A 159 5.90 -5.27 -5.25
C VAL A 159 5.17 -3.92 -5.36
N CYS A 160 3.99 -3.80 -4.74
CA CYS A 160 3.19 -2.56 -4.79
C CYS A 160 3.58 -1.57 -3.69
N HIS A 161 4.15 -2.04 -2.57
CA HIS A 161 4.52 -1.22 -1.43
C HIS A 161 5.98 -0.74 -1.44
N GLY A 162 6.63 -0.72 -2.60
CA GLY A 162 7.97 -0.15 -2.79
C GLY A 162 9.11 -0.93 -2.14
N ALA A 163 8.86 -2.14 -1.66
CA ALA A 163 9.88 -2.96 -1.01
C ALA A 163 10.94 -3.44 -2.00
N ARG A 164 12.18 -3.47 -1.54
CA ARG A 164 13.29 -4.06 -2.27
C ARG A 164 13.29 -5.58 -2.08
N LEU A 165 12.98 -6.33 -3.12
CA LEU A 165 12.98 -7.79 -3.06
C LEU A 165 14.42 -8.31 -2.90
N MET A 166 14.69 -8.96 -1.77
CA MET A 166 16.00 -9.55 -1.46
C MET A 166 15.88 -11.05 -1.25
N PRO A 167 16.87 -11.85 -1.66
CA PRO A 167 16.88 -13.28 -1.40
C PRO A 167 16.98 -13.56 0.11
N LEU A 168 16.62 -14.79 0.51
CA LEU A 168 16.92 -15.27 1.87
C LEU A 168 18.42 -15.16 2.16
N ASN A 169 18.76 -14.97 3.43
CA ASN A 169 20.12 -15.07 3.92
C ASN A 169 20.71 -16.47 3.64
N LEU A 170 22.02 -16.60 3.73
CA LEU A 170 22.71 -17.87 3.45
C LEU A 170 22.28 -19.00 4.40
N ASP A 171 21.84 -18.68 5.59
CA ASP A 171 21.31 -19.61 6.59
C ASP A 171 19.81 -19.95 6.39
N GLY A 172 19.18 -19.37 5.36
CA GLY A 172 17.77 -19.58 5.03
C GLY A 172 16.79 -18.69 5.79
N THR A 173 17.27 -17.77 6.64
CA THR A 173 16.42 -16.79 7.31
C THR A 173 15.97 -15.70 6.36
N PHE A 174 14.85 -15.02 6.70
CA PHE A 174 14.35 -13.90 5.92
C PHE A 174 15.28 -12.68 6.05
N ASN A 175 15.58 -12.05 4.93
CA ASN A 175 16.35 -10.81 4.94
C ASN A 175 15.44 -9.63 5.26
N ILE A 176 15.41 -9.19 6.52
CA ILE A 176 14.54 -8.14 7.01
C ILE A 176 14.75 -6.80 6.30
N MET A 177 15.93 -6.58 5.75
CA MET A 177 16.25 -5.37 4.98
C MET A 177 15.34 -5.20 3.76
N SER A 178 14.74 -6.29 3.27
CA SER A 178 13.75 -6.23 2.19
C SER A 178 12.48 -5.46 2.58
N LEU A 179 12.18 -5.31 3.87
CA LEU A 179 11.01 -4.59 4.35
C LEU A 179 11.29 -3.12 4.71
N LYS A 180 12.55 -2.74 4.91
CA LYS A 180 12.90 -1.36 5.30
C LYS A 180 12.47 -0.31 4.29
N SER A 181 12.44 -0.64 3.01
CA SER A 181 11.98 0.27 1.95
C SER A 181 10.47 0.24 1.73
N ALA A 182 9.76 -0.75 2.29
CA ALA A 182 8.31 -0.84 2.14
C ALA A 182 7.61 0.32 2.85
N LYS A 183 6.59 0.89 2.21
CA LYS A 183 5.78 1.99 2.74
C LYS A 183 4.30 1.78 2.44
N PHE A 184 3.44 2.41 3.22
CA PHE A 184 2.02 2.48 2.86
C PHE A 184 1.84 3.24 1.55
N ASN A 185 0.92 2.78 0.72
CA ASN A 185 0.46 3.55 -0.42
C ASN A 185 -0.52 4.63 0.05
N GLN A 186 -0.44 5.80 -0.56
CA GLN A 186 -1.47 6.82 -0.47
C GLN A 186 -2.76 6.31 -1.14
N LEU A 187 -3.89 6.74 -0.62
CA LEU A 187 -5.18 6.46 -1.26
C LEU A 187 -5.38 7.42 -2.44
N GLU A 188 -5.30 6.90 -3.65
CA GLU A 188 -5.53 7.67 -4.89
C GLU A 188 -7.01 7.58 -5.29
N LEU A 189 -7.79 8.57 -4.84
CA LEU A 189 -9.23 8.56 -4.95
C LEU A 189 -9.74 8.71 -6.40
N ALA A 190 -8.90 9.16 -7.31
CA ALA A 190 -9.27 9.27 -8.73
C ALA A 190 -9.57 7.91 -9.38
N SER A 191 -8.98 6.82 -8.85
CA SER A 191 -9.24 5.45 -9.31
C SER A 191 -10.36 4.75 -8.53
N PHE A 192 -10.88 5.37 -7.47
CA PHE A 192 -11.85 4.74 -6.57
C PHE A 192 -13.28 5.05 -7.00
N GLU A 193 -14.11 4.03 -6.88
CA GLU A 193 -15.56 4.14 -7.02
C GLU A 193 -16.22 3.98 -5.67
N PHE A 194 -17.19 4.85 -5.40
CA PHE A 194 -17.93 4.93 -4.16
C PHE A 194 -19.43 4.76 -4.42
N MET A 195 -20.22 4.62 -3.36
CA MET A 195 -21.67 4.72 -3.47
C MET A 195 -22.08 6.15 -3.88
N ASP A 196 -23.14 6.27 -4.67
CA ASP A 196 -23.66 7.58 -5.11
C ASP A 196 -24.16 8.46 -3.97
N SER A 197 -24.58 7.85 -2.86
CA SER A 197 -25.14 8.53 -1.70
C SER A 197 -25.00 7.70 -0.41
N GLY A 198 -25.28 8.31 0.74
CA GLY A 198 -25.23 7.67 2.05
C GLY A 198 -23.83 7.64 2.65
N ASP A 199 -23.66 6.81 3.67
CA ASP A 199 -22.47 6.79 4.52
C ASP A 199 -21.19 6.36 3.78
N PHE A 200 -21.31 5.66 2.67
CA PHE A 200 -20.19 5.23 1.83
C PHE A 200 -20.11 6.00 0.50
N SER A 201 -20.70 7.18 0.43
CA SER A 201 -20.44 8.09 -0.68
C SER A 201 -19.10 8.81 -0.55
N LYS A 202 -18.49 9.19 -1.69
CA LYS A 202 -17.23 9.95 -1.69
C LYS A 202 -17.34 11.20 -0.81
N ALA A 203 -18.44 11.94 -0.91
CA ALA A 203 -18.67 13.17 -0.14
C ALA A 203 -18.68 12.91 1.38
N HIS A 204 -19.26 11.81 1.84
CA HIS A 204 -19.31 11.47 3.26
C HIS A 204 -17.93 11.00 3.77
N LEU A 205 -17.19 10.26 2.95
CA LEU A 205 -15.92 9.66 3.33
C LEU A 205 -14.70 10.60 3.24
N GLN A 206 -14.85 11.78 2.62
CA GLN A 206 -13.74 12.72 2.34
C GLN A 206 -12.84 12.99 3.56
N THR A 207 -13.43 13.29 4.71
CA THR A 207 -12.67 13.61 5.93
C THR A 207 -11.82 12.42 6.39
N GLY A 208 -12.41 11.22 6.40
CA GLY A 208 -11.69 10.01 6.79
C GLY A 208 -10.57 9.64 5.82
N LEU A 209 -10.84 9.76 4.52
CA LEU A 209 -9.86 9.49 3.48
C LEU A 209 -8.67 10.47 3.53
N LYS A 210 -8.94 11.75 3.78
CA LYS A 210 -7.91 12.77 4.02
C LYS A 210 -7.06 12.42 5.25
N ALA A 211 -7.71 12.09 6.37
CA ALA A 211 -7.00 11.73 7.61
C ALA A 211 -6.13 10.47 7.44
N ILE A 212 -6.61 9.47 6.70
CA ILE A 212 -5.81 8.29 6.35
C ILE A 212 -4.57 8.70 5.54
N ASN A 213 -4.71 9.53 4.50
CA ASN A 213 -3.58 9.98 3.70
C ASN A 213 -2.57 10.80 4.51
N GLN A 214 -3.04 11.64 5.44
CA GLN A 214 -2.17 12.37 6.37
C GLN A 214 -1.41 11.41 7.31
N ALA A 215 -2.08 10.39 7.85
CA ALA A 215 -1.44 9.39 8.70
C ALA A 215 -0.40 8.56 7.94
N VAL A 216 -0.72 8.18 6.71
CA VAL A 216 0.21 7.48 5.81
C VAL A 216 1.45 8.34 5.53
N GLN A 217 1.28 9.63 5.22
CA GLN A 217 2.42 10.54 5.03
C GLN A 217 3.25 10.67 6.31
N GLY A 218 2.63 10.90 7.46
CA GLY A 218 3.34 10.96 8.74
C GLY A 218 4.12 9.68 9.08
N SER A 219 3.67 8.52 8.55
CA SER A 219 4.41 7.26 8.73
C SER A 219 5.76 7.26 8.03
N TYR A 220 5.91 7.96 6.91
CA TYR A 220 7.17 8.07 6.17
C TYR A 220 8.23 8.79 7.00
N GLU A 221 7.84 9.89 7.63
CA GLU A 221 8.72 10.67 8.51
C GLU A 221 9.17 9.83 9.71
N LYS A 222 8.25 9.13 10.35
CA LYS A 222 8.57 8.25 11.49
C LYS A 222 9.52 7.11 11.12
N MET A 223 9.34 6.52 9.95
CA MET A 223 10.26 5.49 9.46
C MET A 223 11.65 6.08 9.21
N ALA A 224 11.73 7.28 8.63
CA ALA A 224 12.99 7.98 8.37
C ALA A 224 13.73 8.36 9.67
N GLU A 225 13.02 8.85 10.68
CA GLU A 225 13.59 9.22 11.98
C GLU A 225 14.25 8.04 12.70
N ARG A 226 13.71 6.83 12.53
CA ARG A 226 14.21 5.61 13.19
C ARG A 226 15.27 4.87 12.40
N ASP A 227 15.37 5.06 11.10
CA ASP A 227 16.43 4.46 10.29
C ASP A 227 17.75 5.24 10.42
N VAL A 228 18.37 5.13 11.59
CA VAL A 228 19.62 5.85 11.95
C VAL A 228 20.78 5.62 10.98
N ASN A 229 20.75 4.54 10.22
CA ASN A 229 21.80 4.20 9.26
C ASN A 229 21.41 4.55 7.82
N GLN A 230 20.19 5.01 7.60
CA GLN A 230 19.59 5.30 6.28
C GLN A 230 19.76 4.15 5.26
N ILE A 231 19.95 2.93 5.76
CA ILE A 231 20.12 1.74 4.95
C ILE A 231 18.73 1.27 4.51
N GLY A 232 18.36 1.57 3.29
CA GLY A 232 17.05 1.24 2.74
C GLY A 232 16.04 2.39 2.81
N TYR A 233 16.48 3.57 3.23
CA TYR A 233 15.68 4.78 3.13
C TYR A 233 15.35 5.05 1.65
N TRP A 234 14.08 4.98 1.35
CA TRP A 234 13.54 5.46 0.09
C TRP A 234 12.91 6.82 0.37
N ASP A 235 13.31 7.79 -0.40
CA ASP A 235 12.63 9.06 -0.40
C ASP A 235 11.19 8.85 -0.88
N ALA A 236 10.24 9.00 0.04
CA ALA A 236 8.82 8.98 -0.28
C ALA A 236 8.33 10.34 -0.79
N SER A 237 9.22 11.26 -1.12
CA SER A 237 8.92 12.62 -1.54
C SER A 237 7.94 12.66 -2.70
N PHE A 238 8.07 11.76 -3.67
CA PHE A 238 7.15 11.71 -4.81
C PHE A 238 5.73 11.31 -4.39
N ALA A 239 5.58 10.29 -3.54
CA ALA A 239 4.27 9.90 -3.01
C ALA A 239 3.66 11.01 -2.14
N SER A 240 4.49 11.65 -1.31
CA SER A 240 4.08 12.81 -0.50
C SER A 240 3.66 13.98 -1.37
N LEU A 241 4.42 14.31 -2.41
CA LEU A 241 4.10 15.40 -3.33
C LEU A 241 2.75 15.20 -4.02
N ILE A 242 2.48 13.97 -4.51
CA ILE A 242 1.19 13.64 -5.12
C ILE A 242 0.06 13.81 -4.11
N ALA A 243 0.20 13.22 -2.92
CA ALA A 243 -0.86 13.31 -1.90
C ALA A 243 -1.11 14.76 -1.44
N GLN A 244 -0.05 15.54 -1.27
CA GLN A 244 -0.15 16.95 -0.93
C GLN A 244 -0.87 17.75 -2.02
N GLY A 245 -0.52 17.55 -3.28
CA GLY A 245 -1.20 18.18 -4.41
C GLY A 245 -2.70 17.86 -4.41
N ARG A 246 -3.06 16.59 -4.19
CA ARG A 246 -4.45 16.15 -4.10
C ARG A 246 -5.26 16.81 -2.97
N TYR A 247 -4.61 17.45 -2.01
CA TYR A 247 -5.26 18.15 -0.89
C TYR A 247 -4.84 19.61 -0.77
N GLY A 248 -4.38 20.22 -1.86
CA GLY A 248 -4.11 21.66 -1.93
C GLY A 248 -2.79 22.10 -1.34
N GLY A 249 -1.79 21.22 -1.33
CA GLY A 249 -0.41 21.51 -0.93
C GLY A 249 0.05 20.83 0.35
N GLU A 250 1.25 21.20 0.80
CA GLU A 250 1.99 20.58 1.91
C GLU A 250 1.16 20.45 3.19
N ASP A 251 0.34 21.44 3.51
CA ASP A 251 -0.48 21.47 4.72
C ASP A 251 -1.85 20.78 4.57
N PHE A 252 -2.11 20.11 3.45
CA PHE A 252 -3.42 19.52 3.18
C PHE A 252 -4.58 20.50 3.37
N LEU A 253 -4.47 21.67 2.75
CA LEU A 253 -5.40 22.77 2.95
C LEU A 253 -6.82 22.52 2.42
N SER A 254 -6.96 21.69 1.38
CA SER A 254 -8.27 21.32 0.85
C SER A 254 -8.93 20.27 1.74
N ASP A 255 -10.22 20.48 2.05
CA ASP A 255 -11.02 19.48 2.76
C ASP A 255 -11.54 18.36 1.85
N THR A 256 -11.41 18.55 0.55
CA THR A 256 -11.81 17.56 -0.45
C THR A 256 -10.63 17.21 -1.35
N PHE A 257 -10.66 16.00 -1.89
CA PHE A 257 -9.69 15.53 -2.86
C PHE A 257 -9.82 16.34 -4.18
N VAL A 258 -8.69 16.86 -4.65
CA VAL A 258 -8.57 17.62 -5.91
C VAL A 258 -8.25 16.63 -7.02
N GLU A 259 -9.24 16.34 -7.86
CA GLU A 259 -9.15 15.30 -8.89
C GLU A 259 -8.25 15.68 -10.07
N ASP A 260 -8.14 16.96 -10.36
CA ASP A 260 -7.43 17.51 -11.51
C ASP A 260 -6.04 18.08 -11.16
N ASP A 261 -5.52 17.76 -9.98
CA ASP A 261 -4.17 18.14 -9.62
C ASP A 261 -3.14 17.42 -10.51
N ILE A 262 -2.26 18.20 -11.11
CA ILE A 262 -1.16 17.69 -11.93
C ILE A 262 0.15 18.10 -11.27
N PRO A 263 0.97 17.15 -10.79
CA PRO A 263 2.27 17.46 -10.20
C PRO A 263 3.13 18.30 -11.14
N GLU A 264 3.89 19.25 -10.58
CA GLU A 264 4.68 20.22 -11.35
C GLU A 264 5.53 19.57 -12.45
N GLY A 265 6.11 18.40 -12.18
CA GLY A 265 6.88 17.64 -13.15
C GLY A 265 6.10 17.19 -14.39
N TRP A 266 4.78 17.18 -14.34
CA TRP A 266 3.88 16.77 -15.42
C TRP A 266 3.08 17.92 -16.03
N GLN A 267 3.20 19.14 -15.51
CA GLN A 267 2.54 20.31 -16.08
C GLN A 267 3.19 20.73 -17.40
N GLN A 268 2.35 21.17 -18.36
CA GLN A 268 2.80 21.64 -19.66
C GLN A 268 3.67 22.90 -19.51
N THR A 269 4.80 22.92 -20.16
CA THR A 269 5.70 24.08 -20.25
C THR A 269 6.29 24.17 -21.65
N ASP A 270 6.96 25.28 -21.98
CA ASP A 270 7.64 25.46 -23.27
C ASP A 270 8.75 24.41 -23.51
N PHE A 271 9.22 23.75 -22.46
CA PHE A 271 10.32 22.78 -22.51
C PHE A 271 9.82 21.31 -22.44
N ARG A 272 8.52 21.08 -22.26
CA ARG A 272 7.93 19.73 -22.18
C ARG A 272 7.12 19.43 -23.43
N PRO A 273 7.08 18.15 -23.85
CA PRO A 273 6.29 17.76 -25.03
C PRO A 273 4.82 18.15 -24.87
N GLU A 274 4.20 18.55 -25.99
CA GLU A 274 2.76 18.72 -26.04
C GLU A 274 2.04 17.41 -25.64
N GLY A 275 1.00 17.53 -24.82
CA GLY A 275 0.21 16.37 -24.34
C GLY A 275 0.76 15.69 -23.09
N VAL A 276 1.80 16.23 -22.42
CA VAL A 276 2.35 15.63 -21.19
C VAL A 276 1.31 15.56 -20.07
N GLU A 277 0.45 16.56 -19.93
CA GLU A 277 -0.65 16.56 -18.95
C GLU A 277 -1.70 15.50 -19.26
N ALA A 278 -2.08 15.37 -20.54
CA ALA A 278 -3.00 14.32 -20.97
C ALA A 278 -2.41 12.93 -20.71
N LEU A 279 -1.12 12.72 -20.94
CA LEU A 279 -0.44 11.46 -20.62
C LEU A 279 -0.51 11.18 -19.10
N TYR A 280 -0.32 12.21 -18.26
CA TYR A 280 -0.43 12.05 -16.82
C TYR A 280 -1.85 11.64 -16.43
N ILE A 281 -2.86 12.40 -16.80
CA ILE A 281 -4.25 12.19 -16.41
C ILE A 281 -4.83 10.88 -16.95
N GLU A 282 -4.55 10.57 -18.23
CA GLU A 282 -5.19 9.43 -18.91
C GLU A 282 -4.46 8.11 -18.67
N VAL A 283 -3.17 8.13 -18.36
CA VAL A 283 -2.34 6.91 -18.28
C VAL A 283 -1.62 6.78 -16.95
N ILE A 284 -0.81 7.77 -16.58
CA ILE A 284 0.09 7.63 -15.43
C ILE A 284 -0.69 7.57 -14.12
N GLU A 285 -1.57 8.52 -13.92
CA GLU A 285 -2.39 8.61 -12.71
C GLU A 285 -3.25 7.36 -12.50
N PRO A 286 -4.13 6.96 -13.44
CA PRO A 286 -5.05 5.86 -13.20
C PRO A 286 -4.41 4.46 -13.27
N HIS A 287 -3.22 4.30 -13.85
CA HIS A 287 -2.69 2.97 -14.14
C HIS A 287 -1.29 2.70 -13.57
N CYS A 288 -0.55 3.73 -13.18
CA CYS A 288 0.85 3.58 -12.77
C CYS A 288 1.10 4.03 -11.33
N ILE A 289 0.46 5.10 -10.86
CA ILE A 289 0.79 5.74 -9.58
C ILE A 289 0.64 4.80 -8.41
N SER A 290 -0.43 4.03 -8.31
CA SER A 290 -0.68 3.12 -7.19
C SER A 290 0.47 2.14 -6.91
N CYS A 291 1.25 1.78 -7.94
CA CYS A 291 2.42 0.90 -7.80
C CYS A 291 3.76 1.63 -7.88
N HIS A 292 3.82 2.77 -8.59
CA HIS A 292 5.08 3.44 -8.90
C HIS A 292 5.38 4.66 -8.03
N SER A 293 4.40 5.23 -7.32
CA SER A 293 4.62 6.40 -6.43
C SER A 293 5.63 6.12 -5.32
N LEU A 294 5.71 4.88 -4.84
CA LEU A 294 6.65 4.45 -3.81
C LEU A 294 7.98 3.92 -4.37
N ARG A 295 8.14 3.83 -5.69
CA ARG A 295 9.37 3.42 -6.35
C ARG A 295 10.14 4.66 -6.80
N GLY A 296 10.43 5.54 -5.86
CA GLY A 296 11.15 6.76 -6.10
C GLY A 296 12.67 6.58 -6.05
N PHE A 297 13.36 7.67 -6.27
CA PHE A 297 14.79 7.80 -6.12
C PHE A 297 15.26 7.35 -4.74
N ASN A 298 16.40 6.67 -4.69
CA ASN A 298 17.19 6.62 -3.48
C ASN A 298 17.85 8.00 -3.32
N ALA A 299 17.39 8.79 -2.38
CA ALA A 299 18.01 10.09 -2.04
C ALA A 299 19.37 9.92 -1.32
N GLY A 300 19.96 8.72 -1.38
CA GLY A 300 21.31 8.46 -0.88
C GLY A 300 22.33 9.20 -1.71
N ASN A 301 22.81 10.31 -1.17
CA ASN A 301 23.91 11.18 -1.60
C ASN A 301 23.81 11.70 -3.03
N ASP A 302 23.69 13.02 -3.16
CA ASP A 302 23.84 13.81 -4.40
C ASP A 302 25.14 13.50 -5.17
N GLU A 303 26.07 12.77 -4.58
CA GLU A 303 27.35 12.38 -5.17
C GLU A 303 27.24 11.25 -6.20
N ASP A 304 26.13 10.48 -6.21
CA ASP A 304 25.92 9.37 -7.15
C ASP A 304 25.03 9.73 -8.36
N LEU A 305 24.61 10.98 -8.46
CA LEU A 305 23.90 11.50 -9.62
C LEU A 305 24.90 11.97 -10.68
N ASP A 306 25.24 11.11 -11.62
CA ASP A 306 25.94 11.54 -12.82
C ASP A 306 25.02 12.50 -13.61
N GLU A 307 25.37 13.79 -13.63
CA GLU A 307 24.77 14.76 -14.52
C GLU A 307 25.15 14.44 -15.97
N VAL A 308 24.22 13.81 -16.68
CA VAL A 308 24.41 13.61 -18.13
C VAL A 308 23.73 14.76 -18.87
N THR A 309 24.52 15.62 -19.44
CA THR A 309 24.04 16.66 -20.34
C THR A 309 23.83 16.08 -21.74
N VAL A 310 22.59 15.84 -22.13
CA VAL A 310 22.23 15.44 -23.49
C VAL A 310 21.57 16.65 -24.16
N ASN A 311 22.19 17.15 -25.22
CA ASN A 311 21.68 18.27 -26.01
C ASN A 311 21.39 19.58 -25.21
N GLY A 312 22.15 19.84 -24.15
CA GLY A 312 21.98 21.06 -23.33
C GLY A 312 20.87 20.95 -22.30
N ILE A 313 20.26 19.79 -22.14
CA ILE A 313 19.29 19.48 -21.08
C ILE A 313 20.02 18.66 -20.01
N ILE A 314 20.02 19.14 -18.77
CA ILE A 314 20.53 18.40 -17.63
C ILE A 314 19.51 17.29 -17.34
N THR A 315 19.87 16.05 -17.66
CA THR A 315 19.11 14.88 -17.23
C THR A 315 19.84 14.25 -16.07
N GLN A 316 19.23 14.21 -14.90
CA GLN A 316 19.72 13.41 -13.80
C GLN A 316 19.44 11.95 -14.11
N THR A 317 20.47 11.19 -14.42
CA THR A 317 20.35 9.74 -14.52
C THR A 317 20.65 9.13 -13.17
N GLY A 318 19.61 9.02 -12.34
CA GLY A 318 19.70 8.13 -11.20
C GLY A 318 19.83 6.69 -11.70
N ASN A 319 20.70 5.90 -11.11
CA ASN A 319 20.76 4.48 -11.36
C ASN A 319 19.38 3.88 -11.06
N SER A 320 18.59 3.67 -12.11
CA SER A 320 17.36 2.92 -12.01
C SER A 320 17.73 1.50 -11.61
N ILE A 321 17.50 1.17 -10.36
CA ILE A 321 17.59 -0.21 -9.92
C ILE A 321 16.36 -0.93 -10.46
N ASN A 322 16.59 -1.77 -11.45
CA ASN A 322 15.64 -2.75 -11.98
C ASN A 322 15.11 -3.69 -10.90
#